data_09439e71e32c97fe0847e8058fb9be5e
#
_entry.id   09439e71e32c97fe0847e8058fb9be5e
#
_cell.length_a   1.000
_cell.length_b   1.000
_cell.length_c   1.000
_cell.angle_alpha   90.00
_cell.angle_beta   90.00
_cell.angle_gamma   90.00
#
_symmetry.space_group_name_H-M   'P 1'
#
loop_
_entity.id
_entity.type
_entity.pdbx_description
1 polymer ?
#
loop_
_entity_poly.entity_id
_entity_poly.type
_entity_poly.pdbx_seq_one_letter_code
_entity_poly.pdbx_strand_id
1 'polypeptide(L)' 'TRVRGIATQGFEHHEGAVEMAQDVLATTSNPEVEQLATAVVQGQEKEITTMKEMLG' A
#
# COMPACT_ATOMS: atom_id res chain seq x y z
N THR A 1 -10.59 19.81 -5.33
CA THR A 1 -9.46 20.61 -4.88
C THR A 1 -8.14 19.88 -5.11
N ARG A 2 -7.05 20.64 -5.03
CA ARG A 2 -5.70 20.09 -5.23
C ARG A 2 -5.35 19.02 -4.19
N VAL A 3 -5.70 19.24 -2.93
CA VAL A 3 -5.42 18.30 -1.85
C VAL A 3 -6.16 16.97 -2.08
N ARG A 4 -7.41 17.07 -2.49
CA ARG A 4 -8.20 15.87 -2.76
C ARG A 4 -7.64 15.08 -3.95
N GLY A 5 -7.19 15.77 -5.00
CA GLY A 5 -6.57 15.13 -6.15
C GLY A 5 -5.29 14.40 -5.78
N ILE A 6 -4.44 15.03 -4.94
CA ILE A 6 -3.20 14.41 -4.46
C ILE A 6 -3.52 13.17 -3.62
N ALA A 7 -4.51 13.24 -2.74
CA ALA A 7 -4.91 12.11 -1.91
C ALA A 7 -5.44 10.95 -2.75
N THR A 8 -6.20 11.23 -3.82
CA THR A 8 -6.72 10.21 -4.72
C THR A 8 -5.58 9.51 -5.48
N GLN A 9 -4.60 10.27 -5.98
CA GLN A 9 -3.44 9.69 -6.67
C GLN A 9 -2.61 8.85 -5.72
N GLY A 10 -2.40 9.33 -4.50
CA GLY A 10 -1.67 8.59 -3.48
C GLY A 10 -2.36 7.29 -3.11
N PHE A 11 -3.69 7.32 -3.02
CA PHE A 11 -4.49 6.13 -2.75
C PHE A 11 -4.27 5.04 -3.81
N GLU A 12 -4.35 5.41 -5.08
CA GLU A 12 -4.14 4.47 -6.19
C GLU A 12 -2.72 3.92 -6.19
N HIS A 13 -1.74 4.76 -5.92
CA HIS A 13 -0.34 4.36 -5.85
C HIS A 13 -0.11 3.36 -4.72
N HIS A 14 -0.70 3.60 -3.55
CA HIS A 14 -0.57 2.73 -2.40
C HIS A 14 -1.26 1.38 -2.63
N GLU A 15 -2.40 1.36 -3.29
CA GLU A 15 -3.07 0.11 -3.65
C GLU A 15 -2.23 -0.71 -4.62
N GLY A 16 -1.58 -0.07 -5.59
CA GLY A 16 -0.66 -0.74 -6.50
C GLY A 16 0.53 -1.35 -5.78
N ALA A 17 1.07 -0.65 -4.77
CA ALA A 17 2.17 -1.16 -3.96
C ALA A 17 1.74 -2.39 -3.13
N VAL A 18 0.51 -2.39 -2.60
CA VAL A 18 -0.02 -3.54 -1.86
C VAL A 18 -0.13 -4.76 -2.77
N GLU A 19 -0.67 -4.59 -3.99
CA GLU A 19 -0.78 -5.69 -4.96
C GLU A 19 0.59 -6.27 -5.30
N MET A 20 1.57 -5.40 -5.53
CA MET A 20 2.94 -5.85 -5.85
C MET A 20 3.54 -6.63 -4.69
N ALA A 21 3.38 -6.14 -3.46
CA ALA A 21 3.91 -6.81 -2.28
C ALA A 21 3.22 -8.16 -2.05
N GLN A 22 1.92 -8.26 -2.31
CA GLN A 22 1.19 -9.52 -2.21
C GLN A 22 1.65 -10.53 -3.25
N ASP A 23 1.97 -10.08 -4.47
CA ASP A 23 2.55 -10.96 -5.50
C ASP A 23 3.90 -11.51 -5.05
N VAL A 24 4.75 -10.67 -4.46
CA VAL A 24 6.04 -11.11 -3.92
C VAL A 24 5.82 -12.15 -2.82
N LEU A 25 4.88 -11.92 -1.92
CA LEU A 25 4.56 -12.88 -0.84
C LEU A 25 4.10 -14.22 -1.39
N ALA A 26 3.35 -14.21 -2.49
CA ALA A 26 2.84 -15.43 -3.10
C ALA A 26 3.93 -16.24 -3.80
N THR A 27 5.02 -15.60 -4.24
CA THR A 27 6.04 -16.24 -5.08
C THR A 27 7.37 -16.45 -4.39
N THR A 28 7.66 -15.76 -3.30
CA THR A 28 8.95 -15.85 -2.62
C THR A 28 8.96 -16.97 -1.58
N SER A 29 10.12 -17.60 -1.41
CA SER A 29 10.37 -18.52 -0.30
C SER A 29 11.42 -17.97 0.67
N ASN A 30 11.86 -16.74 0.47
CA ASN A 30 12.88 -16.09 1.29
C ASN A 30 12.23 -15.40 2.49
N PRO A 31 12.53 -15.83 3.75
CA PRO A 31 11.88 -15.24 4.93
C PRO A 31 12.14 -13.74 5.11
N GLU A 32 13.32 -13.25 4.73
CA GLU A 32 13.61 -11.82 4.84
C GLU A 32 12.76 -11.01 3.88
N VAL A 33 12.57 -11.52 2.66
CA VAL A 33 11.72 -10.89 1.66
C VAL A 33 10.26 -10.93 2.12
N GLU A 34 9.82 -12.04 2.70
CA GLU A 34 8.46 -12.16 3.25
C GLU A 34 8.21 -11.13 4.34
N GLN A 35 9.15 -10.92 5.25
CA GLN A 35 9.04 -9.93 6.31
C GLN A 35 8.95 -8.53 5.74
N LEU A 36 9.80 -8.22 4.77
CA LEU A 36 9.81 -6.89 4.14
C LEU A 36 8.49 -6.62 3.41
N ALA A 37 8.03 -7.59 2.61
CA ALA A 37 6.78 -7.43 1.86
C ALA A 37 5.58 -7.31 2.80
N THR A 38 5.55 -8.06 3.90
CA THR A 38 4.50 -7.95 4.92
C THR A 38 4.49 -6.55 5.54
N ALA A 39 5.66 -6.02 5.87
CA ALA A 39 5.77 -4.67 6.43
C ALA A 39 5.28 -3.61 5.43
N VAL A 40 5.58 -3.78 4.15
CA VAL A 40 5.10 -2.87 3.10
C VAL A 40 3.58 -2.91 3.03
N VAL A 41 2.97 -4.10 3.02
CA VAL A 41 1.51 -4.24 2.97
C VAL A 41 0.87 -3.53 4.16
N GLN A 42 1.37 -3.78 5.37
CA GLN A 42 0.80 -3.19 6.58
C GLN A 42 0.92 -1.66 6.58
N GLY A 43 2.08 -1.13 6.19
CA GLY A 43 2.30 0.31 6.12
C GLY A 43 1.43 0.97 5.07
N GLN A 44 1.29 0.36 3.89
CA GLN A 44 0.48 0.89 2.81
C GLN A 44 -1.01 0.85 3.16
N GLU A 45 -1.47 -0.22 3.79
CA GLU A 45 -2.88 -0.33 4.22
C GLU A 45 -3.23 0.74 5.25
N LYS A 46 -2.34 1.03 6.19
CA LYS A 46 -2.53 2.09 7.17
C LYS A 46 -2.65 3.45 6.48
N GLU A 47 -1.79 3.73 5.51
CA GLU A 47 -1.84 4.98 4.77
C GLU A 47 -3.07 5.08 3.89
N ILE A 48 -3.51 3.97 3.29
CA ILE A 48 -4.75 3.92 2.51
C ILE A 48 -5.95 4.29 3.40
N THR A 49 -6.02 3.73 4.60
CA THR A 49 -7.07 4.06 5.56
C THR A 49 -7.09 5.55 5.88
N THR A 50 -5.92 6.12 6.13
CA THR A 50 -5.78 7.56 6.40
C THR A 50 -6.27 8.39 5.22
N MET A 51 -5.90 8.01 4.00
CA MET A 51 -6.33 8.73 2.81
C MET A 51 -7.83 8.63 2.57
N LYS A 52 -8.44 7.47 2.86
CA LYS A 52 -9.89 7.32 2.78
C LYS A 52 -10.60 8.28 3.74
N GLU A 53 -10.07 8.43 4.95
CA GLU A 53 -10.60 9.37 5.92
C GLU A 53 -10.51 10.81 5.42
N MET A 54 -9.41 11.16 4.74
CA MET A 54 -9.23 12.48 4.16
C MET A 54 -10.18 12.76 3.00
N LEU A 55 -10.52 11.73 2.23
CA LEU A 55 -11.44 11.87 1.10
C LEU A 55 -12.90 11.90 1.53
N GLY A 56 -13.16 11.51 2.73
CA GLY A 56 -14.46 11.61 3.31
C GLY A 56 -15.36 10.49 3.14
#